data_b9f1885b264f884b934cdfe26990b184
#
_entry.id   b9f1885b264f884b934cdfe26990b184
#
_cell.length_a   1.000
_cell.length_b   1.000
_cell.length_c   1.000
_cell.angle_alpha   90.00
_cell.angle_beta   90.00
_cell.angle_gamma   90.00
#
_symmetry.space_group_name_H-M   'P 1'
#
loop_
_entity.id
_entity.type
_entity.pdbx_description
1 polymer ?
#
loop_
_entity_poly.entity_id
_entity_poly.type
_entity_poly.pdbx_seq_one_letter_code
_entity_poly.pdbx_strand_id
1 'polypeptide(L)'
;LEQEGGSLLMTFSRRTPQKARDLLAARLGDRPGIIWDGEGPNPYFAFLEAADYILVTEDSANMATEAASTGKPVFIVKMDGQSLKFRLLHEELEAKGAARPWGGAFHGWTYEPLRETDRLAGEILSRMDARADAP
;
A
#
# COMPACT_ATOMS: atom_id res chain seq x y z
N LEU A 1 2.91 -16.51 -2.77
CA LEU A 1 4.22 -16.67 -2.12
C LEU A 1 4.69 -18.11 -2.10
N GLU A 2 3.86 -19.05 -1.67
CA GLU A 2 4.23 -20.49 -1.64
C GLU A 2 4.62 -21.02 -3.01
N GLN A 3 3.89 -20.62 -4.03
CA GLN A 3 4.11 -21.09 -5.40
C GLN A 3 5.31 -20.42 -6.07
N GLU A 4 5.69 -19.23 -5.63
CA GLU A 4 6.74 -18.43 -6.26
C GLU A 4 8.05 -18.40 -5.46
N GLY A 5 8.06 -18.99 -4.28
CA GLY A 5 9.26 -19.08 -3.43
C GLY A 5 9.73 -17.74 -2.87
N GLY A 6 8.84 -16.77 -2.78
CA GLY A 6 9.17 -15.44 -2.29
C GLY A 6 9.22 -15.33 -0.78
N SER A 7 9.73 -14.22 -0.28
CA SER A 7 9.71 -13.84 1.13
C SER A 7 8.79 -12.65 1.37
N LEU A 8 8.30 -12.53 2.60
CA LEU A 8 7.34 -11.52 3.00
C LEU A 8 8.02 -10.46 3.87
N LEU A 9 7.80 -9.19 3.50
CA LEU A 9 8.20 -8.05 4.33
C LEU A 9 6.91 -7.29 4.68
N MET A 10 6.54 -7.28 5.95
CA MET A 10 5.26 -6.73 6.39
C MET A 10 5.43 -5.69 7.48
N THR A 11 4.76 -4.57 7.32
CA THR A 11 4.58 -3.56 8.37
C THR A 11 3.09 -3.28 8.55
N PHE A 12 2.74 -2.69 9.67
CA PHE A 12 1.37 -2.30 9.98
C PHE A 12 1.27 -0.79 10.13
N SER A 13 0.15 -0.22 9.71
CA SER A 13 -0.14 1.18 9.99
C SER A 13 -0.61 1.35 11.42
N ARG A 14 -0.64 2.59 11.90
CA ARG A 14 -1.18 2.91 13.23
C ARG A 14 -2.66 2.54 13.37
N ARG A 15 -3.36 2.46 12.24
CA ARG A 15 -4.79 2.16 12.19
C ARG A 15 -5.09 0.66 12.19
N THR A 16 -4.10 -0.19 12.03
CA THR A 16 -4.30 -1.63 12.00
C THR A 16 -4.68 -2.13 13.40
N PRO A 17 -5.88 -2.71 13.59
CA PRO A 17 -6.27 -3.23 14.90
C PRO A 17 -5.35 -4.34 15.37
N GLN A 18 -5.14 -4.43 16.68
CA GLN A 18 -4.27 -5.46 17.26
C GLN A 18 -4.72 -6.87 16.90
N LYS A 19 -6.04 -7.09 16.84
CA LYS A 19 -6.60 -8.38 16.42
C LYS A 19 -6.18 -8.77 15.00
N ALA A 20 -6.14 -7.81 14.08
CA ALA A 20 -5.68 -8.06 12.71
C ALA A 20 -4.19 -8.36 12.67
N ARG A 21 -3.39 -7.64 13.46
CA ARG A 21 -1.95 -7.91 13.56
C ARG A 21 -1.67 -9.31 14.09
N ASP A 22 -2.38 -9.71 15.14
CA ASP A 22 -2.24 -11.04 15.76
C ASP A 22 -2.63 -12.13 14.77
N LEU A 23 -3.72 -11.94 14.03
CA LEU A 23 -4.19 -12.89 13.03
C LEU A 23 -3.18 -13.08 11.90
N LEU A 24 -2.64 -11.97 11.38
CA LEU A 24 -1.65 -12.02 10.31
C LEU A 24 -0.34 -12.65 10.79
N ALA A 25 0.11 -12.32 11.98
CA ALA A 25 1.30 -12.93 12.57
C ALA A 25 1.13 -14.44 12.76
N ALA A 26 -0.04 -14.88 13.21
CA ALA A 26 -0.34 -16.29 13.40
C ALA A 26 -0.37 -17.07 12.07
N ARG A 27 -0.90 -16.46 11.02
CA ARG A 27 -1.03 -17.12 9.71
C ARG A 27 0.23 -17.06 8.86
N LEU A 28 1.00 -15.99 8.99
CA LEU A 28 2.12 -15.71 8.10
C LEU A 28 3.49 -15.76 8.79
N GLY A 29 3.54 -15.90 10.11
CA GLY A 29 4.77 -15.85 10.88
C GLY A 29 5.78 -16.93 10.56
N ASP A 30 5.34 -18.06 10.01
CA ASP A 30 6.20 -19.17 9.61
C ASP A 30 6.78 -19.02 8.19
N ARG A 31 6.37 -17.96 7.47
CA ARG A 31 6.86 -17.70 6.11
C ARG A 31 8.24 -17.05 6.15
N PRO A 32 9.08 -17.30 5.13
CA PRO A 32 10.34 -16.57 5.01
C PRO A 32 10.08 -15.07 4.94
N GLY A 33 10.85 -14.29 5.68
CA GLY A 33 10.75 -12.84 5.66
C GLY A 33 10.73 -12.23 7.05
N ILE A 34 10.22 -11.01 7.12
CA ILE A 34 10.18 -10.21 8.35
C ILE A 34 8.80 -9.61 8.51
N ILE A 35 8.18 -9.82 9.66
CA ILE A 35 6.98 -9.09 10.09
C ILE A 35 7.42 -8.17 11.22
N TRP A 36 7.33 -6.85 11.00
CA TRP A 36 7.70 -5.89 12.03
C TRP A 36 6.67 -5.88 13.15
N ASP A 37 7.15 -6.05 14.38
CA ASP A 37 6.32 -6.19 15.58
C ASP A 37 5.87 -4.85 16.19
N GLY A 38 6.31 -3.73 15.65
CA GLY A 38 5.98 -2.41 16.15
C GLY A 38 7.01 -1.84 17.11
N GLU A 39 8.04 -2.59 17.43
CA GLU A 39 9.11 -2.16 18.34
C GLU A 39 10.35 -1.76 17.56
N GLY A 40 11.04 -0.73 18.06
CA GLY A 40 12.24 -0.20 17.44
C GLY A 40 11.94 0.61 16.17
N PRO A 41 12.99 0.95 15.41
CA PRO A 41 12.83 1.72 14.18
C PRO A 41 11.96 0.98 13.17
N ASN A 42 11.01 1.69 12.57
CA ASN A 42 10.13 1.13 11.55
C ASN A 42 10.92 0.91 10.25
N PRO A 43 11.03 -0.34 9.76
CA PRO A 43 11.79 -0.65 8.55
C PRO A 43 11.02 -0.38 7.24
N TYR A 44 9.96 0.40 7.29
CA TYR A 44 9.04 0.61 6.18
C TYR A 44 9.75 1.01 4.87
N PHE A 45 10.62 2.03 4.91
CA PHE A 45 11.32 2.48 3.70
C PHE A 45 12.32 1.45 3.19
N ALA A 46 12.98 0.73 4.08
CA ALA A 46 13.85 -0.37 3.69
C ALA A 46 13.09 -1.50 3.01
N PHE A 47 11.88 -1.79 3.49
CA PHE A 47 11.02 -2.79 2.87
C PHE A 47 10.56 -2.37 1.49
N LEU A 48 10.20 -1.10 1.31
CA LEU A 48 9.85 -0.58 -0.02
C LEU A 48 10.99 -0.72 -1.01
N GLU A 49 12.21 -0.45 -0.57
CA GLU A 49 13.40 -0.56 -1.41
C GLU A 49 13.72 -2.01 -1.78
N ALA A 50 13.57 -2.93 -0.84
CA ALA A 50 13.90 -4.34 -1.03
C ALA A 50 12.82 -5.13 -1.79
N ALA A 51 11.58 -4.68 -1.80
CA ALA A 51 10.46 -5.43 -2.38
C ALA A 51 10.51 -5.49 -3.90
N ASP A 52 10.05 -6.60 -4.47
CA ASP A 52 9.80 -6.74 -5.91
C ASP A 52 8.36 -6.39 -6.26
N TYR A 53 7.43 -6.69 -5.36
CA TYR A 53 6.01 -6.38 -5.47
C TYR A 53 5.54 -5.78 -4.15
N ILE A 54 4.63 -4.83 -4.23
CA ILE A 54 4.11 -4.15 -3.03
C ILE A 54 2.60 -4.31 -2.98
N LEU A 55 2.10 -4.82 -1.85
CA LEU A 55 0.66 -4.86 -1.57
C LEU A 55 0.34 -3.80 -0.52
N VAL A 56 -0.65 -2.97 -0.83
CA VAL A 56 -1.10 -1.91 0.07
C VAL A 56 -2.61 -2.07 0.27
N THR A 57 -3.05 -2.00 1.52
CA THR A 57 -4.49 -2.00 1.80
C THR A 57 -5.12 -0.67 1.42
N GLU A 58 -6.37 -0.72 0.98
CA GLU A 58 -7.11 0.43 0.44
C GLU A 58 -7.24 1.60 1.42
N ASP A 59 -7.12 1.34 2.71
CA ASP A 59 -7.21 2.35 3.76
C ASP A 59 -5.92 3.15 3.99
N SER A 60 -4.88 2.93 3.20
CA SER A 60 -3.57 3.58 3.34
C SER A 60 -3.23 4.45 2.14
N ALA A 61 -3.73 5.69 2.12
CA ALA A 61 -3.50 6.63 1.03
C ALA A 61 -2.01 7.00 0.88
N ASN A 62 -1.36 7.35 1.97
CA ASN A 62 0.06 7.76 1.94
C ASN A 62 0.97 6.61 1.53
N MET A 63 0.72 5.41 2.07
CA MET A 63 1.52 4.22 1.73
C MET A 63 1.38 3.85 0.26
N ALA A 64 0.17 3.95 -0.30
CA ALA A 64 -0.05 3.67 -1.72
C ALA A 64 0.74 4.63 -2.61
N THR A 65 0.73 5.92 -2.27
CA THR A 65 1.45 6.95 -3.02
C THR A 65 2.97 6.77 -2.90
N GLU A 66 3.46 6.50 -1.71
CA GLU A 66 4.88 6.23 -1.48
C GLU A 66 5.35 4.98 -2.22
N ALA A 67 4.54 3.92 -2.20
CA ALA A 67 4.83 2.70 -2.95
C ALA A 67 4.91 2.98 -4.45
N ALA A 68 3.99 3.78 -4.99
CA ALA A 68 3.98 4.15 -6.39
C ALA A 68 5.21 4.96 -6.80
N SER A 69 5.87 5.65 -5.87
CA SER A 69 7.09 6.40 -6.15
C SER A 69 8.32 5.50 -6.37
N THR A 70 8.23 4.23 -5.99
CA THR A 70 9.34 3.28 -6.17
C THR A 70 9.51 2.78 -7.60
N GLY A 71 8.49 2.89 -8.43
CA GLY A 71 8.48 2.30 -9.77
C GLY A 71 8.19 0.79 -9.80
N LYS A 72 7.92 0.20 -8.65
CA LYS A 72 7.61 -1.23 -8.52
C LYS A 72 6.12 -1.50 -8.64
N PRO A 73 5.70 -2.69 -9.13
CA PRO A 73 4.29 -3.04 -9.19
C PRO A 73 3.61 -2.93 -7.83
N VAL A 74 2.54 -2.13 -7.77
CA VAL A 74 1.75 -1.91 -6.55
C VAL A 74 0.37 -2.50 -6.74
N PHE A 75 -0.03 -3.35 -5.81
CA PHE A 75 -1.37 -3.95 -5.79
C PHE A 75 -2.16 -3.35 -4.63
N ILE A 76 -3.39 -2.94 -4.92
CA ILE A 76 -4.30 -2.40 -3.92
C ILE A 76 -5.24 -3.52 -3.46
N VAL A 77 -5.20 -3.84 -2.19
CA VAL A 77 -6.09 -4.81 -1.57
C VAL A 77 -7.33 -4.08 -1.08
N LYS A 78 -8.48 -4.40 -1.66
CA LYS A 78 -9.75 -3.76 -1.29
C LYS A 78 -10.17 -4.12 0.12
N MET A 79 -10.73 -3.12 0.81
CA MET A 79 -11.24 -3.24 2.16
C MET A 79 -12.70 -2.81 2.18
N ASP A 80 -13.49 -3.40 3.07
CA ASP A 80 -14.89 -3.02 3.24
C ASP A 80 -15.02 -1.65 3.91
N GLY A 81 -16.04 -0.89 3.51
CA GLY A 81 -16.39 0.36 4.15
C GLY A 81 -15.47 1.54 3.86
N GLN A 82 -14.72 1.50 2.77
CA GLN A 82 -13.78 2.58 2.44
C GLN A 82 -14.48 3.84 1.96
N SER A 83 -13.88 4.99 2.32
CA SER A 83 -14.39 6.30 1.92
C SER A 83 -14.15 6.57 0.44
N LEU A 84 -14.96 7.50 -0.11
CA LEU A 84 -14.76 8.00 -1.46
C LEU A 84 -13.35 8.56 -1.67
N LYS A 85 -12.80 9.19 -0.65
CA LYS A 85 -11.45 9.76 -0.65
C LYS A 85 -10.38 8.76 -1.06
N PHE A 86 -10.35 7.61 -0.39
CA PHE A 86 -9.37 6.56 -0.71
C PHE A 86 -9.61 5.96 -2.09
N ARG A 87 -10.86 5.79 -2.46
CA ARG A 87 -11.22 5.27 -3.78
C ARG A 87 -10.72 6.16 -4.90
N LEU A 88 -10.92 7.47 -4.79
CA LEU A 88 -10.47 8.42 -5.82
C LEU A 88 -8.94 8.43 -5.94
N LEU A 89 -8.23 8.36 -4.82
CA LEU A 89 -6.77 8.29 -4.86
C LEU A 89 -6.28 7.03 -5.57
N HIS A 90 -6.86 5.89 -5.26
CA HIS A 90 -6.47 4.63 -5.88
C HIS A 90 -6.81 4.59 -7.37
N GLU A 91 -7.96 5.15 -7.77
CA GLU A 91 -8.32 5.29 -9.18
C GLU A 91 -7.31 6.16 -9.94
N GLU A 92 -6.84 7.23 -9.33
CA GLU A 92 -5.79 8.08 -9.92
C GLU A 92 -4.48 7.33 -10.11
N LEU A 93 -4.07 6.55 -9.12
CA LEU A 93 -2.86 5.73 -9.22
C LEU A 93 -3.01 4.65 -10.28
N GLU A 94 -4.17 4.04 -10.39
CA GLU A 94 -4.47 3.06 -11.44
C GLU A 94 -4.46 3.70 -12.83
N ALA A 95 -5.02 4.90 -12.98
CA ALA A 95 -5.02 5.64 -14.23
C ALA A 95 -3.61 5.99 -14.70
N LYS A 96 -2.69 6.23 -13.78
CA LYS A 96 -1.27 6.50 -14.08
C LYS A 96 -0.46 5.23 -14.33
N GLY A 97 -1.07 4.06 -14.22
CA GLY A 97 -0.40 2.77 -14.38
C GLY A 97 0.48 2.36 -13.21
N ALA A 98 0.43 3.10 -12.10
CA ALA A 98 1.27 2.82 -10.94
C ALA A 98 0.72 1.71 -10.06
N ALA A 99 -0.60 1.53 -10.02
CA ALA A 99 -1.25 0.55 -9.16
C ALA A 99 -2.29 -0.26 -9.94
N ARG A 100 -2.58 -1.45 -9.43
CA ARG A 100 -3.65 -2.32 -9.95
C ARG A 100 -4.38 -2.97 -8.78
N PRO A 101 -5.68 -3.29 -8.94
CA PRO A 101 -6.38 -4.05 -7.91
C PRO A 101 -5.74 -5.42 -7.71
N TRP A 102 -5.66 -5.88 -6.46
CA TRP A 102 -5.15 -7.22 -6.17
C TRP A 102 -6.13 -8.27 -6.66
N GLY A 103 -5.66 -9.14 -7.55
CA GLY A 103 -6.47 -10.19 -8.16
C GLY A 103 -6.07 -11.60 -7.77
N GLY A 104 -5.26 -11.76 -6.71
CA GLY A 104 -4.86 -13.06 -6.20
C GLY A 104 -3.54 -13.61 -6.76
N ALA A 105 -2.92 -12.92 -7.71
CA ALA A 105 -1.65 -13.34 -8.29
C ALA A 105 -0.74 -12.16 -8.55
N PHE A 106 0.56 -12.37 -8.36
CA PHE A 106 1.57 -11.36 -8.70
C PHE A 106 1.88 -11.40 -10.19
N HIS A 107 2.06 -10.22 -10.78
CA HIS A 107 2.57 -10.08 -12.13
C HIS A 107 3.32 -8.74 -12.23
N GLY A 108 4.32 -8.68 -13.12
CA GLY A 108 5.14 -7.50 -13.28
C GLY A 108 4.61 -6.58 -14.39
N TRP A 109 4.83 -5.29 -14.22
CA TRP A 109 4.67 -4.29 -15.27
C TRP A 109 5.60 -3.12 -14.95
N THR A 110 5.77 -2.23 -15.91
CA THR A 110 6.58 -1.04 -15.73
C THR A 110 5.72 0.21 -15.87
N TYR A 111 6.07 1.22 -15.11
CA TYR A 111 5.45 2.54 -15.18
C TYR A 111 6.48 3.59 -14.76
N GLU A 112 6.19 4.85 -15.05
CA GLU A 112 7.06 5.93 -14.60
C GLU A 112 6.81 6.21 -13.13
N PRO A 113 7.85 6.11 -12.26
CA PRO A 113 7.68 6.37 -10.83
C PRO A 113 7.14 7.77 -10.56
N LEU A 114 6.27 7.89 -9.56
CA LEU A 114 5.73 9.18 -9.16
C LEU A 114 6.82 9.97 -8.43
N ARG A 115 7.34 11.00 -9.07
CA ARG A 115 8.46 11.80 -8.54
C ARG A 115 8.03 12.91 -7.58
N GLU A 116 6.79 13.33 -7.70
CA GLU A 116 6.20 14.40 -6.89
C GLU A 116 5.10 13.83 -5.98
N THR A 117 5.42 12.76 -5.27
CA THR A 117 4.49 12.00 -4.43
C THR A 117 3.73 12.89 -3.44
N ASP A 118 4.45 13.72 -2.69
CA ASP A 118 3.84 14.59 -1.70
C ASP A 118 2.92 15.62 -2.34
N ARG A 119 3.31 16.14 -3.49
CA ARG A 119 2.51 17.10 -4.24
C ARG A 119 1.23 16.46 -4.76
N LEU A 120 1.32 15.26 -5.34
CA LEU A 120 0.16 14.56 -5.86
C LEU A 120 -0.83 14.24 -4.75
N ALA A 121 -0.35 13.66 -3.65
CA ALA A 121 -1.19 13.33 -2.51
C ALA A 121 -1.83 14.58 -1.91
N GLY A 122 -1.04 15.65 -1.71
CA GLY A 122 -1.53 16.91 -1.19
C GLY A 122 -2.57 17.56 -2.09
N GLU A 123 -2.37 17.51 -3.40
CA GLU A 123 -3.28 18.06 -4.37
C GLU A 123 -4.61 17.30 -4.40
N ILE A 124 -4.58 15.98 -4.38
CA ILE A 124 -5.78 15.16 -4.35
C ILE A 124 -6.54 15.37 -3.05
N LEU A 125 -5.86 15.34 -1.91
CA LEU A 125 -6.45 15.56 -0.61
C LEU A 125 -7.06 16.96 -0.49
N SER A 126 -6.39 17.97 -1.01
CA SER A 126 -6.90 19.35 -1.05
C SER A 126 -8.19 19.46 -1.86
N ARG A 127 -8.26 18.84 -3.02
CA ARG A 127 -9.47 18.81 -3.85
C ARG A 127 -10.63 18.14 -3.14
N MET A 128 -10.36 17.12 -2.37
CA MET A 128 -11.38 16.40 -1.63
C MET A 128 -11.90 17.17 -0.44
N ASP A 129 -11.00 17.85 0.29
CA ASP A 129 -11.39 18.72 1.38
C ASP A 129 -12.26 19.88 0.87
N ALA A 130 -11.93 20.45 -0.29
CA ALA A 130 -12.74 21.47 -0.93
C ALA A 130 -14.14 20.96 -1.30
N ARG A 131 -14.27 19.70 -1.73
CA ARG A 131 -15.57 19.08 -2.00
C ARG A 131 -16.36 18.79 -0.73
N ALA A 132 -15.68 18.38 0.33
CA ALA A 132 -16.31 18.13 1.62
C ALA A 132 -16.85 19.40 2.25
N ASP A 133 -16.19 20.54 2.01
CA ASP A 133 -16.59 21.86 2.51
C ASP A 133 -17.61 22.56 1.59
N ALA A 134 -17.93 21.99 0.43
CA ALA A 134 -18.91 22.56 -0.48
C ALA A 134 -20.32 22.40 0.07
N PRO A 135 -21.16 23.43 0.01
CA PRO A 135 -22.54 23.35 0.50
C PRO A 135 -23.42 22.41 -0.35
#